data_a4882825865f24dc84b18ae517b8c49c
#
_entry.id   a4882825865f24dc84b18ae517b8c49c
#
_cell.length_a   1.000
_cell.length_b   1.000
_cell.length_c   1.000
_cell.angle_alpha   90.00
_cell.angle_beta   90.00
_cell.angle_gamma   90.00
#
_symmetry.space_group_name_H-M   'P 1'
#
loop_
_entity.id
_entity.type
_entity.pdbx_description
1 polymer ?
#
loop_
_entity_poly.entity_id
_entity_poly.type
_entity_poly.pdbx_seq_one_letter_code
_entity_poly.pdbx_strand_id
1 'polypeptide(L)'
;MKKYLGSITLVLALFGSISAHAQTKVLKEVPAKMIPSLEGKDLFREYCAVCHGVEGKGGGPAASALKKQPGDLTQLSRANSGAFPALRVQMSIKGNGAIEHGTPDMPMWGSIFSNTGQERDLGDMRVMALLKYVEQIQAK
;
A
#
# COMPACT_ATOMS: atom_id res chain seq x y z
N MET A 1 -78.12 -32.77 -9.02
CA MET A 1 -77.16 -32.55 -7.93
C MET A 1 -75.78 -33.03 -8.45
N LYS A 2 -74.97 -32.13 -8.97
CA LYS A 2 -73.65 -32.46 -9.54
C LYS A 2 -72.56 -31.95 -8.60
N LYS A 3 -71.79 -32.89 -8.04
CA LYS A 3 -70.63 -32.62 -7.17
C LYS A 3 -69.41 -32.31 -8.08
N TYR A 4 -68.85 -31.09 -7.94
CA TYR A 4 -67.59 -30.74 -8.57
C TYR A 4 -66.47 -30.98 -7.54
N LEU A 5 -65.65 -32.02 -7.80
CA LEU A 5 -64.38 -32.21 -7.11
C LEU A 5 -63.35 -31.29 -7.75
N GLY A 6 -62.93 -30.28 -7.06
CA GLY A 6 -61.82 -29.41 -7.50
C GLY A 6 -60.48 -30.05 -7.12
N SER A 7 -59.69 -30.41 -8.12
CA SER A 7 -58.30 -30.83 -7.97
C SER A 7 -57.42 -29.61 -7.62
N ILE A 8 -56.87 -29.58 -6.43
CA ILE A 8 -55.90 -28.61 -6.02
C ILE A 8 -54.53 -29.14 -6.46
N THR A 9 -53.97 -28.56 -7.52
CA THR A 9 -52.63 -28.84 -7.97
C THR A 9 -51.64 -28.06 -7.11
N LEU A 10 -50.90 -28.77 -6.24
CA LEU A 10 -49.83 -28.20 -5.39
C LEU A 10 -48.57 -28.03 -6.27
N VAL A 11 -48.28 -26.78 -6.66
CA VAL A 11 -47.03 -26.43 -7.31
C VAL A 11 -45.94 -26.22 -6.24
N LEU A 12 -45.08 -27.24 -6.08
CA LEU A 12 -43.86 -27.11 -5.29
C LEU A 12 -42.82 -26.27 -6.03
N ALA A 13 -42.65 -25.01 -5.66
CA ALA A 13 -41.58 -24.17 -6.14
C ALA A 13 -40.26 -24.57 -5.43
N LEU A 14 -39.42 -25.30 -6.15
CA LEU A 14 -38.04 -25.57 -5.72
C LEU A 14 -37.21 -24.27 -5.78
N PHE A 15 -37.12 -23.56 -4.67
CA PHE A 15 -36.13 -22.49 -4.53
C PHE A 15 -34.76 -23.12 -4.36
N GLY A 16 -34.02 -23.27 -5.46
CA GLY A 16 -32.61 -23.63 -5.44
C GLY A 16 -31.80 -22.49 -4.82
N SER A 17 -31.33 -22.67 -3.58
CA SER A 17 -30.42 -21.77 -2.93
C SER A 17 -29.07 -21.78 -3.66
N ILE A 18 -28.80 -20.76 -4.48
CA ILE A 18 -27.49 -20.53 -5.05
C ILE A 18 -26.60 -20.00 -3.93
N SER A 19 -25.83 -20.88 -3.29
CA SER A 19 -24.77 -20.48 -2.35
C SER A 19 -23.65 -19.80 -3.16
N ALA A 20 -23.66 -18.48 -3.16
CA ALA A 20 -22.54 -17.69 -3.67
C ALA A 20 -21.34 -17.92 -2.75
N HIS A 21 -20.42 -18.79 -3.16
CA HIS A 21 -19.13 -18.92 -2.50
C HIS A 21 -18.32 -17.67 -2.80
N ALA A 22 -18.26 -16.76 -1.85
CA ALA A 22 -17.31 -15.66 -1.87
C ALA A 22 -15.90 -16.25 -1.81
N GLN A 23 -15.21 -16.26 -2.94
CA GLN A 23 -13.80 -16.66 -3.00
C GLN A 23 -12.99 -15.61 -2.26
N THR A 24 -12.63 -15.88 -1.03
CA THR A 24 -11.65 -15.09 -0.29
C THR A 24 -10.30 -15.22 -1.00
N LYS A 25 -9.91 -14.18 -1.73
CA LYS A 25 -8.60 -14.12 -2.36
C LYS A 25 -7.56 -14.04 -1.23
N VAL A 26 -6.94 -15.17 -0.93
CA VAL A 26 -5.83 -15.22 0.04
C VAL A 26 -4.67 -14.47 -0.60
N LEU A 27 -4.38 -13.27 -0.11
CA LEU A 27 -3.19 -12.53 -0.48
C LEU A 27 -2.00 -13.24 0.16
N LYS A 28 -1.19 -13.89 -0.67
CA LYS A 28 0.06 -14.48 -0.23
C LYS A 28 1.05 -13.35 0.07
N GLU A 29 1.40 -13.17 1.33
CA GLU A 29 2.49 -12.28 1.70
C GLU A 29 3.80 -12.82 1.11
N VAL A 30 4.38 -12.07 0.20
CA VAL A 30 5.70 -12.35 -0.35
C VAL A 30 6.68 -11.42 0.37
N PRO A 31 7.68 -11.96 1.08
CA PRO A 31 8.69 -11.13 1.74
C PRO A 31 9.36 -10.22 0.71
N ALA A 32 9.57 -8.95 1.07
CA ALA A 32 10.27 -8.02 0.20
C ALA A 32 11.69 -8.53 -0.04
N LYS A 33 12.04 -8.72 -1.32
CA LYS A 33 13.41 -9.10 -1.70
C LYS A 33 14.34 -7.93 -1.40
N MET A 34 15.33 -8.16 -0.51
CA MET A 34 16.29 -7.13 -0.18
C MET A 34 17.34 -7.00 -1.28
N ILE A 35 17.55 -5.76 -1.76
CA ILE A 35 18.65 -5.45 -2.66
C ILE A 35 19.90 -5.06 -1.85
N PRO A 36 21.11 -5.36 -2.34
CA PRO A 36 22.36 -5.01 -1.63
C PRO A 36 22.69 -3.52 -1.68
N SER A 37 22.07 -2.75 -2.57
CA SER A 37 22.31 -1.31 -2.70
C SER A 37 21.90 -0.54 -1.46
N LEU A 38 22.72 0.46 -1.10
CA LEU A 38 22.41 1.50 -0.10
C LEU A 38 22.19 2.88 -0.77
N GLU A 39 22.17 2.91 -2.10
CA GLU A 39 21.85 4.13 -2.84
C GLU A 39 20.36 4.45 -2.75
N GLY A 40 20.03 5.66 -2.31
CA GLY A 40 18.62 6.07 -2.11
C GLY A 40 17.77 5.97 -3.37
N LYS A 41 18.34 6.25 -4.54
CA LYS A 41 17.66 6.11 -5.83
C LYS A 41 17.29 4.66 -6.15
N ASP A 42 18.18 3.72 -5.89
CA ASP A 42 17.93 2.29 -6.14
C ASP A 42 16.89 1.74 -5.18
N LEU A 43 17.02 2.09 -3.89
CA LEU A 43 16.03 1.74 -2.87
C LEU A 43 14.66 2.31 -3.21
N PHE A 44 14.59 3.55 -3.68
CA PHE A 44 13.35 4.18 -4.08
C PHE A 44 12.70 3.46 -5.26
N ARG A 45 13.47 3.13 -6.28
CA ARG A 45 12.97 2.40 -7.46
C ARG A 45 12.42 1.03 -7.10
N GLU A 46 13.10 0.31 -6.21
CA GLU A 46 12.72 -1.05 -5.82
C GLU A 46 11.49 -1.07 -4.89
N TYR A 47 11.46 -0.17 -3.90
CA TYR A 47 10.47 -0.29 -2.81
C TYR A 47 9.36 0.77 -2.84
N CYS A 48 9.62 1.94 -3.40
CA CYS A 48 8.69 3.07 -3.32
C CYS A 48 7.99 3.36 -4.65
N ALA A 49 8.71 3.19 -5.78
CA ALA A 49 8.21 3.58 -7.10
C ALA A 49 6.97 2.79 -7.53
N VAL A 50 6.76 1.59 -7.01
CA VAL A 50 5.58 0.77 -7.31
C VAL A 50 4.27 1.49 -6.95
N CYS A 51 4.29 2.35 -5.93
CA CYS A 51 3.16 3.19 -5.52
C CYS A 51 3.37 4.66 -5.89
N HIS A 52 4.56 5.21 -5.62
CA HIS A 52 4.86 6.64 -5.78
C HIS A 52 5.31 7.04 -7.19
N GLY A 53 5.42 6.09 -8.13
CA GLY A 53 5.97 6.34 -9.46
C GLY A 53 7.50 6.55 -9.44
N VAL A 54 8.16 6.33 -10.57
CA VAL A 54 9.62 6.39 -10.67
C VAL A 54 10.18 7.79 -10.44
N GLU A 55 9.36 8.81 -10.65
CA GLU A 55 9.72 10.23 -10.42
C GLU A 55 9.22 10.75 -9.06
N GLY A 56 8.56 9.92 -8.26
CA GLY A 56 8.00 10.32 -6.96
C GLY A 56 6.73 11.18 -7.04
N LYS A 57 6.12 11.32 -8.20
CA LYS A 57 4.92 12.16 -8.43
C LYS A 57 3.59 11.44 -8.17
N GLY A 58 3.63 10.24 -7.66
CA GLY A 58 2.47 9.36 -7.56
C GLY A 58 2.23 8.56 -8.84
N GLY A 59 1.09 7.86 -8.91
CA GLY A 59 0.69 7.13 -10.12
C GLY A 59 1.53 5.91 -10.46
N GLY A 60 2.21 5.31 -9.49
CA GLY A 60 2.89 4.04 -9.70
C GLY A 60 1.91 2.92 -10.06
N PRO A 61 2.40 1.79 -10.61
CA PRO A 61 1.54 0.71 -11.11
C PRO A 61 0.58 0.11 -10.06
N ALA A 62 0.92 0.18 -8.78
CA ALA A 62 0.04 -0.29 -7.71
C ALA A 62 -0.90 0.81 -7.18
N ALA A 63 -0.71 2.07 -7.55
CA ALA A 63 -1.47 3.19 -7.00
C ALA A 63 -2.99 3.01 -7.17
N SER A 64 -3.44 2.52 -8.33
CA SER A 64 -4.88 2.31 -8.62
C SER A 64 -5.57 1.30 -7.71
N ALA A 65 -4.81 0.41 -7.04
CA ALA A 65 -5.34 -0.57 -6.10
C ALA A 65 -5.47 -0.01 -4.67
N LEU A 66 -4.93 1.17 -4.40
CA LEU A 66 -4.92 1.77 -3.07
C LEU A 66 -6.19 2.62 -2.84
N LYS A 67 -6.73 2.59 -1.63
CA LYS A 67 -7.88 3.40 -1.23
C LYS A 67 -7.57 4.90 -1.28
N LYS A 68 -6.33 5.27 -0.92
CA LYS A 68 -5.83 6.63 -1.00
C LYS A 68 -4.66 6.68 -1.97
N GLN A 69 -4.74 7.58 -2.93
CA GLN A 69 -3.67 7.73 -3.90
C GLN A 69 -2.38 8.22 -3.24
N PRO A 70 -1.21 7.64 -3.59
CA PRO A 70 0.07 8.13 -3.14
C PRO A 70 0.30 9.58 -3.56
N GLY A 71 0.70 10.42 -2.61
CA GLY A 71 0.95 11.83 -2.88
C GLY A 71 2.21 12.06 -3.72
N ASP A 72 2.28 13.26 -4.30
CA ASP A 72 3.47 13.75 -5.00
C ASP A 72 4.57 14.09 -3.98
N LEU A 73 5.60 13.25 -3.93
CA LEU A 73 6.73 13.41 -3.01
C LEU A 73 7.66 14.56 -3.42
N THR A 74 7.57 15.05 -4.65
CA THR A 74 8.41 16.17 -5.12
C THR A 74 7.94 17.53 -4.59
N GLN A 75 6.73 17.60 -4.03
CA GLN A 75 6.11 18.83 -3.56
C GLN A 75 6.14 19.02 -2.02
N LEU A 76 6.83 18.15 -1.30
CA LEU A 76 6.80 18.16 0.17
C LEU A 76 7.36 19.45 0.76
N SER A 77 8.45 19.98 0.21
CA SER A 77 9.03 21.24 0.64
C SER A 77 8.06 22.40 0.38
N ARG A 78 7.47 22.44 -0.81
CA ARG A 78 6.50 23.48 -1.18
C ARG A 78 5.28 23.46 -0.27
N ALA A 79 4.76 22.25 0.02
CA ALA A 79 3.63 22.08 0.92
C ALA A 79 3.96 22.40 2.40
N ASN A 80 5.25 22.58 2.73
CA ASN A 80 5.76 22.86 4.07
C ASN A 80 6.52 24.20 4.11
N SER A 81 5.96 25.23 3.48
CA SER A 81 6.50 26.60 3.50
C SER A 81 7.96 26.72 3.00
N GLY A 82 8.34 25.87 2.04
CA GLY A 82 9.68 25.87 1.44
C GLY A 82 10.71 24.99 2.16
N ALA A 83 10.43 24.52 3.36
CA ALA A 83 11.34 23.67 4.12
C ALA A 83 10.99 22.18 3.92
N PHE A 84 11.99 21.35 3.63
CA PHE A 84 11.79 19.91 3.54
C PHE A 84 11.44 19.31 4.92
N PRO A 85 10.31 18.59 5.06
CA PRO A 85 9.84 18.08 6.34
C PRO A 85 10.53 16.76 6.72
N ALA A 86 11.86 16.78 6.87
CA ALA A 86 12.71 15.60 7.02
C ALA A 86 12.23 14.62 8.10
N LEU A 87 11.90 15.11 9.28
CA LEU A 87 11.45 14.27 10.40
C LEU A 87 10.14 13.55 10.05
N ARG A 88 9.17 14.24 9.46
CA ARG A 88 7.90 13.67 9.05
C ARG A 88 8.09 12.58 7.99
N VAL A 89 8.95 12.84 6.99
CA VAL A 89 9.26 11.85 5.95
C VAL A 89 9.96 10.63 6.54
N GLN A 90 10.95 10.83 7.42
CA GLN A 90 11.63 9.73 8.10
C GLN A 90 10.67 8.87 8.91
N MET A 91 9.79 9.49 9.68
CA MET A 91 8.78 8.77 10.49
C MET A 91 7.81 7.99 9.60
N SER A 92 7.43 8.54 8.46
CA SER A 92 6.55 7.85 7.48
C SER A 92 7.23 6.61 6.90
N ILE A 93 8.49 6.71 6.50
CA ILE A 93 9.26 5.57 5.98
C ILE A 93 9.44 4.51 7.07
N LYS A 94 9.74 4.90 8.31
CA LYS A 94 9.88 3.97 9.44
C LYS A 94 8.57 3.28 9.84
N GLY A 95 7.43 3.85 9.49
CA GLY A 95 6.12 3.37 9.92
C GLY A 95 5.72 3.85 11.33
N ASN A 96 6.47 4.78 11.92
CA ASN A 96 6.17 5.40 13.21
C ASN A 96 5.37 6.69 13.06
N GLY A 97 5.10 7.09 11.83
CA GLY A 97 4.24 8.23 11.53
C GLY A 97 2.81 7.89 11.87
N ALA A 98 2.32 8.50 12.97
CA ALA A 98 0.92 8.44 13.30
C ALA A 98 0.08 8.78 12.06
N ILE A 99 -1.05 8.14 11.96
CA ILE A 99 -2.34 8.47 11.34
C ILE A 99 -2.39 9.67 10.33
N GLU A 100 -1.47 10.63 10.40
CA GLU A 100 -1.41 11.81 9.51
C GLU A 100 -1.08 11.46 8.05
N HIS A 101 -0.44 10.34 7.78
CA HIS A 101 -0.31 9.80 6.43
C HIS A 101 -1.47 8.86 6.07
N GLY A 102 -2.38 8.65 7.01
CA GLY A 102 -3.78 8.31 6.81
C GLY A 102 -4.09 7.01 6.11
N THR A 103 -3.15 6.12 5.89
CA THR A 103 -3.49 4.81 5.35
C THR A 103 -2.54 3.72 5.85
N PRO A 104 -3.09 2.56 6.26
CA PRO A 104 -2.32 1.35 6.48
C PRO A 104 -1.73 0.77 5.18
N ASP A 105 -1.91 1.46 4.05
CA ASP A 105 -1.53 0.96 2.72
C ASP A 105 -0.04 1.14 2.43
N MET A 106 0.67 2.06 3.13
CA MET A 106 2.12 2.22 3.00
C MET A 106 2.84 1.25 3.95
N PRO A 107 3.70 0.35 3.45
CA PRO A 107 4.44 -0.58 4.29
C PRO A 107 5.34 0.15 5.31
N MET A 108 5.50 -0.45 6.49
CA MET A 108 6.41 0.03 7.54
C MET A 108 7.84 -0.39 7.18
N TRP A 109 8.50 0.37 6.31
CA TRP A 109 9.81 0.03 5.77
C TRP A 109 10.90 -0.06 6.85
N GLY A 110 10.79 0.69 7.95
CA GLY A 110 11.72 0.60 9.06
C GLY A 110 11.79 -0.81 9.64
N SER A 111 10.65 -1.45 9.91
CA SER A 111 10.62 -2.82 10.40
C SER A 111 11.04 -3.84 9.32
N ILE A 112 10.63 -3.64 8.07
CA ILE A 112 11.01 -4.51 6.96
C ILE A 112 12.53 -4.51 6.76
N PHE A 113 13.17 -3.34 6.76
CA PHE A 113 14.61 -3.22 6.57
C PHE A 113 15.42 -3.71 7.77
N SER A 114 14.86 -3.69 8.99
CA SER A 114 15.53 -4.13 10.21
C SER A 114 15.37 -5.62 10.49
N ASN A 115 14.33 -6.27 9.94
CA ASN A 115 14.03 -7.68 10.23
C ASN A 115 14.87 -8.70 9.45
N THR A 116 15.80 -8.27 8.63
CA THR A 116 16.68 -9.15 7.85
C THR A 116 17.87 -9.72 8.63
N GLY A 117 17.72 -9.88 9.94
CA GLY A 117 18.48 -10.83 10.79
C GLY A 117 19.89 -10.44 11.21
N GLN A 118 20.62 -9.57 10.54
CA GLN A 118 21.99 -9.19 10.89
C GLN A 118 22.28 -7.68 10.86
N GLU A 119 21.28 -6.83 10.55
CA GLU A 119 21.61 -5.52 10.02
C GLU A 119 20.63 -4.43 10.46
N ARG A 120 20.40 -4.32 11.78
CA ARG A 120 19.63 -3.18 12.32
C ARG A 120 20.24 -1.84 11.86
N ASP A 121 21.56 -1.77 11.82
CA ASP A 121 22.31 -0.60 11.36
C ASP A 121 22.08 -0.32 9.86
N LEU A 122 22.03 -1.37 9.03
CA LEU A 122 21.72 -1.22 7.61
C LEU A 122 20.26 -0.80 7.37
N GLY A 123 19.34 -1.18 8.24
CA GLY A 123 17.96 -0.72 8.20
C GLY A 123 17.86 0.80 8.32
N ASP A 124 18.52 1.36 9.31
CA ASP A 124 18.56 2.81 9.49
C ASP A 124 19.32 3.52 8.37
N MET A 125 20.40 2.95 7.86
CA MET A 125 21.12 3.50 6.70
C MET A 125 20.24 3.55 5.45
N ARG A 126 19.45 2.52 5.17
CA ARG A 126 18.48 2.50 4.06
C ARG A 126 17.41 3.58 4.21
N VAL A 127 16.87 3.73 5.41
CA VAL A 127 15.90 4.79 5.72
C VAL A 127 16.50 6.18 5.47
N MET A 128 17.73 6.42 5.92
CA MET A 128 18.42 7.70 5.72
C MET A 128 18.76 7.95 4.26
N ALA A 129 19.15 6.93 3.52
CA ALA A 129 19.41 7.03 2.08
C ALA A 129 18.14 7.38 1.29
N LEU A 130 17.01 6.76 1.63
CA LEU A 130 15.70 7.09 1.08
C LEU A 130 15.27 8.52 1.41
N LEU A 131 15.42 8.93 2.68
CA LEU A 131 15.13 10.30 3.11
C LEU A 131 15.89 11.33 2.28
N LYS A 132 17.21 11.13 2.16
CA LYS A 132 18.08 12.00 1.36
C LYS A 132 17.69 12.03 -0.11
N TYR A 133 17.32 10.90 -0.68
CA TYR A 133 16.86 10.85 -2.07
C TYR A 133 15.53 11.61 -2.26
N VAL A 134 14.56 11.43 -1.35
CA VAL A 134 13.29 12.19 -1.41
C VAL A 134 13.53 13.69 -1.27
N GLU A 135 14.49 14.11 -0.46
CA GLU A 135 14.91 15.52 -0.37
C GLU A 135 15.53 16.02 -1.68
N GLN A 136 16.35 15.22 -2.35
CA GLN A 136 16.99 15.59 -3.62
C GLN A 136 16.01 15.79 -4.77
N ILE A 137 14.91 15.05 -4.78
CA ILE A 137 13.89 15.15 -5.84
C ILE A 137 12.85 16.25 -5.61
N GLN A 138 13.02 17.10 -4.59
CA GLN A 138 12.10 18.21 -4.37
C GLN A 138 12.10 19.17 -5.56
N ALA A 139 10.90 19.57 -5.99
CA ALA A 139 10.75 20.64 -7.00
C ALA A 139 11.34 21.94 -6.46
N LYS A 140 12.11 22.62 -7.30
CA LYS A 140 12.69 23.94 -7.03
C LYS A 140 11.66 25.04 -7.19
#